data_d11d758a41430458112012bff43de226
#
_entry.id   d11d758a41430458112012bff43de226
#
_cell.length_a   1.000
_cell.length_b   1.000
_cell.length_c   1.000
_cell.angle_alpha   90.00
_cell.angle_beta   90.00
_cell.angle_gamma   90.00
#
_symmetry.space_group_name_H-M   'P 1'
#
loop_
_entity.id
_entity.type
_entity.pdbx_description
1 polymer ?
#
loop_
_entity_poly.entity_id
_entity_poly.type
_entity_poly.pdbx_seq_one_letter_code
_entity_poly.pdbx_strand_id
1 'polypeptide(L)'
;MKKGCFIKGIIFLTIIVASITYIVQNKFNDFIFTPGKKIILPIFVNDFKKNLNYVKDSPQKDSLNLLIKNYLEGAKNIKDLSDSSLKPLVREIYNITSDSVISSSELKNIKDFIRLRQQNERSKKN
;
A
#
# COMPACT_ATOMS: atom_id res chain seq x y z
N MET A 1 9.14 -16.52 -48.61
CA MET A 1 8.74 -15.85 -47.43
C MET A 1 9.33 -14.44 -47.35
N LYS A 2 8.55 -13.48 -47.03
CA LYS A 2 8.90 -12.06 -47.18
C LYS A 2 9.77 -11.59 -46.00
N LYS A 3 11.08 -11.52 -46.20
CA LYS A 3 12.03 -11.14 -45.16
C LYS A 3 11.76 -9.74 -44.58
N GLY A 4 11.15 -8.83 -45.36
CA GLY A 4 10.83 -7.49 -44.88
C GLY A 4 9.72 -7.43 -43.81
N CYS A 5 8.80 -8.37 -43.82
CA CYS A 5 7.73 -8.43 -42.80
C CYS A 5 8.28 -8.89 -41.44
N PHE A 6 9.21 -9.82 -41.45
CA PHE A 6 9.87 -10.33 -40.25
C PHE A 6 10.71 -9.25 -39.56
N ILE A 7 11.47 -8.50 -40.34
CA ILE A 7 12.32 -7.39 -39.84
C ILE A 7 11.44 -6.31 -39.20
N LYS A 8 10.32 -5.93 -39.87
CA LYS A 8 9.38 -4.95 -39.33
C LYS A 8 8.76 -5.45 -37.99
N GLY A 9 8.45 -6.73 -37.91
CA GLY A 9 7.92 -7.32 -36.69
C GLY A 9 8.90 -7.27 -35.52
N ILE A 10 10.19 -7.55 -35.79
CA ILE A 10 11.24 -7.48 -34.76
C ILE A 10 11.42 -6.03 -34.27
N ILE A 11 11.46 -5.05 -35.16
CA ILE A 11 11.60 -3.63 -34.81
C ILE A 11 10.41 -3.21 -33.93
N PHE A 12 9.20 -3.55 -34.33
CA PHE A 12 8.00 -3.23 -33.57
C PHE A 12 8.02 -3.85 -32.16
N LEU A 13 8.40 -5.13 -32.06
CA LEU A 13 8.54 -5.82 -30.80
C LEU A 13 9.59 -5.16 -29.88
N THR A 14 10.72 -4.76 -30.45
CA THR A 14 11.79 -4.07 -29.70
C THR A 14 11.29 -2.75 -29.12
N ILE A 15 10.53 -1.98 -29.90
CA ILE A 15 9.96 -0.71 -29.45
C ILE A 15 8.99 -0.94 -28.28
N ILE A 16 8.13 -1.96 -28.38
CA ILE A 16 7.20 -2.31 -27.31
C ILE A 16 7.95 -2.67 -26.03
N VAL A 17 8.94 -3.56 -26.12
CA VAL A 17 9.74 -3.99 -24.96
C VAL A 17 10.46 -2.81 -24.33
N ALA A 18 11.08 -1.95 -25.14
CA ALA A 18 11.77 -0.76 -24.65
C ALA A 18 10.82 0.21 -23.95
N SER A 19 9.61 0.41 -24.50
CA SER A 19 8.58 1.26 -23.90
C SER A 19 8.11 0.72 -22.55
N ILE A 20 7.83 -0.58 -22.48
CA ILE A 20 7.42 -1.23 -21.24
C ILE A 20 8.53 -1.11 -20.19
N THR A 21 9.78 -1.38 -20.56
CA THR A 21 10.93 -1.27 -19.67
C THR A 21 11.08 0.15 -19.12
N TYR A 22 10.94 1.15 -19.99
CA TYR A 22 11.02 2.56 -19.60
C TYR A 22 9.92 2.92 -18.58
N ILE A 23 8.67 2.52 -18.84
CA ILE A 23 7.54 2.79 -17.95
C ILE A 23 7.76 2.12 -16.59
N VAL A 24 8.18 0.84 -16.59
CA VAL A 24 8.41 0.10 -15.34
C VAL A 24 9.53 0.73 -14.52
N GLN A 25 10.60 1.18 -15.14
CA GLN A 25 11.74 1.75 -14.42
C GLN A 25 11.50 3.18 -13.92
N ASN A 26 10.85 4.01 -14.73
CA ASN A 26 10.79 5.46 -14.49
C ASN A 26 9.40 5.97 -14.11
N LYS A 27 8.34 5.33 -14.58
CA LYS A 27 6.96 5.81 -14.44
C LYS A 27 6.00 4.80 -13.83
N PHE A 28 6.53 3.75 -13.21
CA PHE A 28 5.71 2.69 -12.62
C PHE A 28 4.66 3.24 -11.64
N ASN A 29 5.08 4.16 -10.76
CA ASN A 29 4.19 4.75 -9.78
C ASN A 29 3.05 5.54 -10.43
N ASP A 30 3.34 6.30 -11.49
CA ASP A 30 2.33 7.15 -12.15
C ASP A 30 1.35 6.35 -13.00
N PHE A 31 1.84 5.33 -13.73
CA PHE A 31 1.03 4.61 -14.71
C PHE A 31 0.38 3.33 -14.17
N ILE A 32 1.01 2.69 -13.21
CA ILE A 32 0.56 1.38 -12.71
C ILE A 32 0.16 1.46 -11.24
N PHE A 33 1.01 2.00 -10.40
CA PHE A 33 0.77 2.02 -8.95
C PHE A 33 -0.39 2.95 -8.57
N THR A 34 -0.41 4.17 -9.07
CA THR A 34 -1.44 5.15 -8.71
C THR A 34 -2.84 4.72 -9.15
N PRO A 35 -3.08 4.28 -10.40
CA PRO A 35 -4.38 3.72 -10.77
C PRO A 35 -4.71 2.40 -10.05
N GLY A 36 -3.74 1.50 -9.92
CA GLY A 36 -3.91 0.22 -9.24
C GLY A 36 -4.25 0.37 -7.77
N LYS A 37 -3.66 1.35 -7.11
CA LYS A 37 -3.94 1.71 -5.72
C LYS A 37 -5.41 2.07 -5.51
N LYS A 38 -6.02 2.83 -6.42
CA LYS A 38 -7.45 3.21 -6.35
C LYS A 38 -8.38 2.01 -6.39
N ILE A 39 -7.96 0.92 -7.02
CA ILE A 39 -8.74 -0.31 -7.14
C ILE A 39 -8.51 -1.21 -5.93
N ILE A 40 -7.26 -1.40 -5.54
CA ILE A 40 -6.84 -2.37 -4.52
C ILE A 40 -7.14 -1.86 -3.11
N LEU A 41 -6.99 -0.57 -2.87
CA LEU A 41 -7.09 0.02 -1.53
C LEU A 41 -8.48 -0.18 -0.89
N PRO A 42 -9.61 0.05 -1.58
CA PRO A 42 -10.93 -0.23 -1.01
C PRO A 42 -11.13 -1.70 -0.66
N ILE A 43 -10.60 -2.62 -1.47
CA ILE A 43 -10.67 -4.06 -1.22
C ILE A 43 -9.92 -4.38 0.08
N PHE A 44 -8.70 -3.88 0.22
CA PHE A 44 -7.88 -4.09 1.40
C PHE A 44 -8.53 -3.53 2.67
N VAL A 45 -9.06 -2.31 2.60
CA VAL A 45 -9.76 -1.68 3.74
C VAL A 45 -10.99 -2.48 4.14
N ASN A 46 -11.77 -2.98 3.19
CA ASN A 46 -12.93 -3.81 3.46
C ASN A 46 -12.55 -5.13 4.12
N ASP A 47 -11.52 -5.80 3.63
CA ASP A 47 -11.01 -7.04 4.23
C ASP A 47 -10.47 -6.80 5.65
N PHE A 48 -9.78 -5.69 5.86
CA PHE A 48 -9.30 -5.28 7.16
C PHE A 48 -10.46 -5.09 8.15
N LYS A 49 -11.52 -4.39 7.73
CA LYS A 49 -12.73 -4.20 8.54
C LYS A 49 -13.39 -5.54 8.90
N LYS A 50 -13.47 -6.47 7.94
CA LYS A 50 -14.02 -7.82 8.18
C LYS A 50 -13.18 -8.59 9.19
N ASN A 51 -11.87 -8.50 9.11
CA ASN A 51 -10.95 -9.16 10.02
C ASN A 51 -11.03 -8.59 11.46
N LEU A 52 -11.54 -7.38 11.62
CA LEU A 52 -11.77 -6.75 12.93
C LEU A 52 -13.22 -6.90 13.44
N ASN A 53 -14.06 -7.72 12.81
CA ASN A 53 -15.45 -7.91 13.24
C ASN A 53 -15.57 -8.46 14.67
N TYR A 54 -14.58 -9.22 15.14
CA TYR A 54 -14.53 -9.72 16.51
C TYR A 54 -14.25 -8.62 17.54
N VAL A 55 -13.76 -7.47 17.12
CA VAL A 55 -13.49 -6.32 17.98
C VAL A 55 -14.80 -5.59 18.26
N LYS A 56 -15.04 -5.26 19.52
CA LYS A 56 -16.25 -4.54 19.94
C LYS A 56 -16.32 -3.17 19.25
N ASP A 57 -17.50 -2.84 18.73
CA ASP A 57 -17.77 -1.54 18.12
C ASP A 57 -17.57 -0.42 19.14
N SER A 58 -16.81 0.59 18.75
CA SER A 58 -16.49 1.74 19.59
C SER A 58 -15.98 2.89 18.73
N PRO A 59 -15.99 4.14 19.23
CA PRO A 59 -15.35 5.25 18.54
C PRO A 59 -13.86 5.00 18.26
N GLN A 60 -13.17 4.27 19.13
CA GLN A 60 -11.77 3.90 18.96
C GLN A 60 -11.57 2.96 17.77
N LYS A 61 -12.46 1.99 17.57
CA LYS A 61 -12.44 1.10 16.41
C LYS A 61 -12.63 1.87 15.11
N ASP A 62 -13.58 2.80 15.07
CA ASP A 62 -13.84 3.66 13.90
C ASP A 62 -12.63 4.55 13.60
N SER A 63 -12.00 5.10 14.63
CA SER A 63 -10.79 5.91 14.49
C SER A 63 -9.62 5.09 13.98
N LEU A 64 -9.48 3.83 14.41
CA LEU A 64 -8.44 2.92 13.92
C LEU A 64 -8.66 2.61 12.43
N ASN A 65 -9.88 2.31 12.02
CA ASN A 65 -10.20 2.05 10.62
C ASN A 65 -9.86 3.26 9.72
N LEU A 66 -10.22 4.47 10.17
CA LEU A 66 -9.91 5.70 9.46
C LEU A 66 -8.40 5.96 9.40
N LEU A 67 -7.69 5.70 10.49
CA LEU A 67 -6.25 5.88 10.59
C LEU A 67 -5.51 4.97 9.60
N ILE A 68 -5.90 3.70 9.52
CA ILE A 68 -5.32 2.72 8.59
C ILE A 68 -5.64 3.11 7.14
N LYS A 69 -6.87 3.50 6.85
CA LYS A 69 -7.25 3.98 5.52
C LYS A 69 -6.38 5.17 5.09
N ASN A 70 -6.23 6.17 5.95
CA ASN A 70 -5.43 7.35 5.66
C ASN A 70 -3.94 7.01 5.48
N TYR A 71 -3.42 6.07 6.28
CA TYR A 71 -2.04 5.60 6.14
C TYR A 71 -1.80 4.94 4.79
N LEU A 72 -2.71 4.05 4.36
CA LEU A 72 -2.60 3.35 3.08
C LEU A 72 -2.79 4.31 1.89
N GLU A 73 -3.71 5.26 1.98
CA GLU A 73 -3.91 6.28 0.94
C GLU A 73 -2.69 7.19 0.79
N GLY A 74 -1.94 7.39 1.86
CA GLY A 74 -0.70 8.16 1.84
C GLY A 74 0.51 7.44 1.22
N ALA A 75 0.41 6.15 0.91
CA ALA A 75 1.49 5.41 0.27
C ALA A 75 1.81 5.97 -1.11
N LYS A 76 3.09 6.25 -1.36
CA LYS A 76 3.56 6.90 -2.59
C LYS A 76 4.13 5.93 -3.61
N ASN A 77 4.51 4.73 -3.17
CA ASN A 77 5.10 3.72 -4.03
C ASN A 77 4.76 2.31 -3.50
N ILE A 78 5.04 1.31 -4.34
CA ILE A 78 4.70 -0.08 -4.00
C ILE A 78 5.47 -0.60 -2.79
N LYS A 79 6.67 -0.07 -2.52
CA LYS A 79 7.46 -0.46 -1.35
C LYS A 79 6.77 -0.09 -0.04
N ASP A 80 6.01 1.01 -0.04
CA ASP A 80 5.25 1.45 1.14
C ASP A 80 4.15 0.45 1.51
N LEU A 81 3.67 -0.33 0.55
CA LEU A 81 2.65 -1.37 0.72
C LEU A 81 3.22 -2.79 0.75
N SER A 82 4.54 -2.95 0.79
CA SER A 82 5.18 -4.27 0.86
C SER A 82 4.97 -4.93 2.23
N ASP A 83 5.09 -6.25 2.26
CA ASP A 83 4.98 -7.02 3.51
C ASP A 83 5.96 -6.52 4.57
N SER A 84 7.19 -6.21 4.18
CA SER A 84 8.20 -5.72 5.10
C SER A 84 7.84 -4.35 5.71
N SER A 85 7.10 -3.52 4.99
CA SER A 85 6.63 -2.22 5.48
C SER A 85 5.35 -2.33 6.32
N LEU A 86 4.43 -3.21 5.94
CA LEU A 86 3.13 -3.36 6.61
C LEU A 86 3.16 -4.32 7.80
N LYS A 87 4.04 -5.32 7.78
CA LYS A 87 4.11 -6.36 8.81
C LYS A 87 4.25 -5.82 10.23
N PRO A 88 5.13 -4.84 10.52
CA PRO A 88 5.20 -4.27 11.87
C PRO A 88 3.90 -3.57 12.29
N LEU A 89 3.23 -2.89 11.37
CA LEU A 89 1.95 -2.23 11.64
C LEU A 89 0.85 -3.25 11.92
N VAL A 90 0.74 -4.26 11.10
CA VAL A 90 -0.25 -5.35 11.28
C VAL A 90 -0.02 -6.05 12.61
N ARG A 91 1.21 -6.30 12.98
CA ARG A 91 1.58 -6.91 14.25
C ARG A 91 1.13 -6.05 15.43
N GLU A 92 1.35 -4.75 15.36
CA GLU A 92 0.94 -3.82 16.41
C GLU A 92 -0.59 -3.74 16.55
N ILE A 93 -1.29 -3.70 15.43
CA ILE A 93 -2.76 -3.75 15.41
C ILE A 93 -3.27 -5.05 16.03
N TYR A 94 -2.66 -6.17 15.68
CA TYR A 94 -3.02 -7.47 16.26
C TYR A 94 -2.85 -7.47 17.78
N ASN A 95 -1.74 -6.90 18.29
CA ASN A 95 -1.48 -6.83 19.71
C ASN A 95 -2.56 -6.03 20.47
N ILE A 96 -2.97 -4.88 19.93
CA ILE A 96 -3.98 -4.03 20.61
C ILE A 96 -5.41 -4.55 20.46
N THR A 97 -5.68 -5.42 19.49
CA THR A 97 -7.02 -5.98 19.26
C THR A 97 -7.19 -7.38 19.85
N SER A 98 -6.16 -7.93 20.46
CA SER A 98 -6.17 -9.31 20.98
C SER A 98 -7.22 -9.56 22.08
N ASP A 99 -7.58 -8.54 22.86
CA ASP A 99 -8.63 -8.59 23.89
C ASP A 99 -10.03 -8.22 23.38
N SER A 100 -10.18 -8.03 22.06
CA SER A 100 -11.43 -7.65 21.37
C SER A 100 -11.96 -6.26 21.73
N VAL A 101 -11.18 -5.44 22.42
CA VAL A 101 -11.53 -4.06 22.80
C VAL A 101 -10.32 -3.16 22.51
N ILE A 102 -10.58 -1.99 21.95
CA ILE A 102 -9.54 -0.97 21.70
C ILE A 102 -9.70 0.14 22.73
N SER A 103 -8.68 0.36 23.56
CA SER A 103 -8.65 1.48 24.49
C SER A 103 -8.12 2.75 23.83
N SER A 104 -8.40 3.91 24.46
CA SER A 104 -7.88 5.20 23.97
C SER A 104 -6.35 5.27 24.01
N SER A 105 -5.71 4.65 25.00
CA SER A 105 -4.24 4.57 25.09
C SER A 105 -3.63 3.70 24.00
N GLU A 106 -4.25 2.58 23.67
CA GLU A 106 -3.83 1.71 22.57
C GLU A 106 -3.93 2.42 21.21
N LEU A 107 -5.05 3.13 21.00
CA LEU A 107 -5.22 3.93 19.78
C LEU A 107 -4.16 5.02 19.67
N LYS A 108 -3.84 5.70 20.77
CA LYS A 108 -2.77 6.69 20.82
C LYS A 108 -1.41 6.06 20.47
N ASN A 109 -1.12 4.88 20.98
CA ASN A 109 0.12 4.16 20.68
C ASN A 109 0.25 3.86 19.19
N ILE A 110 -0.82 3.44 18.53
CA ILE A 110 -0.84 3.21 17.08
C ILE A 110 -0.63 4.51 16.30
N LYS A 111 -1.27 5.61 16.71
CA LYS A 111 -1.06 6.92 16.09
C LYS A 111 0.40 7.36 16.18
N ASP A 112 1.01 7.21 17.34
CA ASP A 112 2.42 7.57 17.56
C ASP A 112 3.35 6.67 16.74
N PHE A 113 3.06 5.37 16.67
CA PHE A 113 3.81 4.42 15.86
C PHE A 113 3.81 4.81 14.37
N ILE A 114 2.65 5.12 13.81
CA ILE A 114 2.51 5.53 12.41
C ILE A 114 3.25 6.86 12.17
N ARG A 115 3.10 7.81 13.07
CA ARG A 115 3.79 9.11 12.96
C ARG A 115 5.31 8.95 12.95
N LEU A 116 5.85 8.13 13.83
CA LEU A 116 7.29 7.88 13.90
C LEU A 116 7.81 7.20 12.63
N ARG A 117 7.06 6.25 12.07
CA ARG A 117 7.41 5.63 10.79
C ARG A 117 7.45 6.65 9.66
N GLN A 118 6.45 7.49 9.57
CA GLN A 118 6.40 8.53 8.53
C GLN A 118 7.54 9.53 8.65
N GLN A 119 7.94 9.88 9.88
CA GLN A 119 9.09 10.75 10.13
C GLN A 119 10.40 10.08 9.70
N ASN A 120 10.58 8.81 10.02
CA ASN A 120 11.77 8.05 9.65
C ASN A 120 11.91 7.91 8.13
N GLU A 121 10.80 7.70 7.44
CA GLU A 121 10.80 7.63 5.98
C GLU A 121 11.18 8.97 5.33
N ARG A 122 10.70 10.08 5.89
CA ARG A 122 11.09 11.42 5.43
C ARG A 122 12.58 11.69 5.65
N SER A 123 13.12 11.28 6.79
CA SER A 123 14.53 11.45 7.11
C SER A 123 15.45 10.67 6.17
N LYS A 124 15.02 9.50 5.70
CA LYS A 124 15.79 8.68 4.75
C LYS A 124 15.83 9.26 3.33
N LYS A 125 14.88 10.12 2.98
CA LYS A 125 14.83 10.77 1.65
C LYS A 125 15.65 12.05 1.59
N ASN A 126 16.06 12.58 2.70
CA ASN A 126 16.96 13.73 2.81
C ASN A 126 18.38 13.24 3.06
#